data_225e7b9fc70962aa0c6cef15a7a5f4be
#
_entry.id   225e7b9fc70962aa0c6cef15a7a5f4be
#
_cell.length_a   1.000
_cell.length_b   1.000
_cell.length_c   1.000
_cell.angle_alpha   90.00
_cell.angle_beta   90.00
_cell.angle_gamma   90.00
#
_symmetry.space_group_name_H-M   'P 1'
#
loop_
_entity.id
_entity.type
_entity.pdbx_description
1 polymer ?
#
loop_
_entity_poly.entity_id
_entity_poly.type
_entity_poly.pdbx_seq_one_letter_code
_entity_poly.pdbx_strand_id
1 'polypeptide(L)'
;MAVLVGVLAPQLIKYVEKSREATDIQTCDNIATALKTYYADEEVAASATATTVTVTLGKTELGTVADTAVKDAGLTKAKIKGTKWTSDKITIVYNKADGTITYTGDSPYYHSDKDQFKKGPKS
;
A
#
# COMPACT_ATOMS: atom_id res chain seq x y z
N MET A 1 33.97 10.47 17.27
CA MET A 1 32.52 10.63 17.29
C MET A 1 31.95 11.31 16.06
N ALA A 2 32.48 12.47 15.68
CA ALA A 2 32.02 13.18 14.47
C ALA A 2 32.20 12.35 13.19
N VAL A 3 33.30 11.59 13.11
CA VAL A 3 33.57 10.74 11.96
C VAL A 3 32.53 9.61 11.83
N LEU A 4 32.14 9.01 12.97
CA LEU A 4 31.13 7.95 12.98
C LEU A 4 29.79 8.48 12.52
N VAL A 5 29.40 9.68 12.96
CA VAL A 5 28.13 10.29 12.54
C VAL A 5 28.15 10.52 11.03
N GLY A 6 29.25 11.02 10.48
CA GLY A 6 29.37 11.26 9.04
C GLY A 6 29.33 9.97 8.22
N VAL A 7 29.93 8.89 8.73
CA VAL A 7 29.93 7.60 8.03
C VAL A 7 28.55 6.94 8.08
N LEU A 8 27.84 7.06 9.20
CA LEU A 8 26.55 6.39 9.39
C LEU A 8 25.38 7.14 8.74
N ALA A 9 25.52 8.44 8.48
CA ALA A 9 24.42 9.24 7.94
C ALA A 9 23.81 8.70 6.64
N PRO A 10 24.59 8.30 5.61
CA PRO A 10 24.03 7.74 4.40
C PRO A 10 23.28 6.42 4.65
N GLN A 11 23.80 5.58 5.53
CA GLN A 11 23.15 4.31 5.90
C GLN A 11 21.84 4.55 6.65
N LEU A 12 21.84 5.55 7.51
CA LEU A 12 20.65 5.92 8.26
C LEU A 12 19.54 6.40 7.32
N ILE A 13 19.88 7.17 6.30
CA ILE A 13 18.93 7.63 5.30
C ILE A 13 18.29 6.44 4.56
N LYS A 14 19.10 5.44 4.18
CA LYS A 14 18.58 4.22 3.57
C LYS A 14 17.64 3.46 4.50
N TYR A 15 18.02 3.32 5.77
CA TYR A 15 17.19 2.65 6.75
C TYR A 15 15.87 3.36 6.97
N VAL A 16 15.89 4.68 7.03
CA VAL A 16 14.66 5.47 7.19
C VAL A 16 13.75 5.26 5.99
N GLU A 17 14.28 5.29 4.77
CA GLU A 17 13.49 5.07 3.57
C GLU A 17 12.92 3.65 3.53
N LYS A 18 13.72 2.63 3.80
CA LYS A 18 13.26 1.25 3.85
C LYS A 18 12.15 1.06 4.89
N SER A 19 12.31 1.71 6.05
CA SER A 19 11.31 1.65 7.11
C SER A 19 10.00 2.31 6.69
N ARG A 20 10.07 3.44 6.00
CA ARG A 20 8.88 4.12 5.47
C ARG A 20 8.17 3.25 4.44
N GLU A 21 8.93 2.63 3.53
CA GLU A 21 8.35 1.75 2.51
C GLU A 21 7.76 0.49 3.13
N ALA A 22 8.40 -0.07 4.15
CA ALA A 22 7.84 -1.20 4.89
C ALA A 22 6.51 -0.83 5.55
N THR A 23 6.41 0.40 6.08
CA THR A 23 5.16 0.92 6.64
C THR A 23 4.10 1.06 5.54
N ASP A 24 4.49 1.52 4.36
CA ASP A 24 3.58 1.63 3.21
C ASP A 24 3.05 0.26 2.80
N ILE A 25 3.91 -0.76 2.79
CA ILE A 25 3.51 -2.14 2.49
C ILE A 25 2.51 -2.63 3.55
N GLN A 26 2.77 -2.34 4.82
CA GLN A 26 1.85 -2.70 5.90
C GLN A 26 0.50 -2.00 5.72
N THR A 27 0.52 -0.74 5.30
CA THR A 27 -0.69 0.02 5.01
C THR A 27 -1.47 -0.63 3.87
N CYS A 28 -0.78 -1.10 2.81
CA CYS A 28 -1.41 -1.84 1.72
C CYS A 28 -2.07 -3.11 2.22
N ASP A 29 -1.40 -3.86 3.10
CA ASP A 29 -1.97 -5.09 3.67
C ASP A 29 -3.20 -4.79 4.53
N ASN A 30 -3.18 -3.68 5.27
CA ASN A 30 -4.33 -3.26 6.07
C ASN A 30 -5.52 -2.91 5.17
N ILE A 31 -5.28 -2.22 4.08
CA ILE A 31 -6.32 -1.87 3.09
C ILE A 31 -6.85 -3.14 2.43
N ALA A 32 -5.97 -4.05 2.05
CA ALA A 32 -6.37 -5.33 1.45
C ALA A 32 -7.26 -6.13 2.40
N THR A 33 -6.90 -6.18 3.68
CA THR A 33 -7.69 -6.85 4.70
C THR A 33 -9.07 -6.21 4.85
N ALA A 34 -9.12 -4.88 4.83
CA ALA A 34 -10.38 -4.15 4.91
C ALA A 34 -11.29 -4.46 3.73
N LEU A 35 -10.73 -4.50 2.53
CA LEU A 35 -11.48 -4.84 1.31
C LEU A 35 -12.02 -6.27 1.39
N LYS A 36 -11.17 -7.21 1.77
CA LYS A 36 -11.58 -8.63 1.89
C LYS A 36 -12.68 -8.79 2.93
N THR A 37 -12.54 -8.14 4.08
CA THR A 37 -13.52 -8.26 5.17
C THR A 37 -14.85 -7.64 4.79
N TYR A 38 -14.83 -6.46 4.20
CA TYR A 38 -16.06 -5.75 3.81
C TYR A 38 -16.81 -6.48 2.72
N TYR A 39 -16.11 -6.90 1.67
CA TYR A 39 -16.75 -7.57 0.52
C TYR A 39 -16.94 -9.07 0.70
N ALA A 40 -16.55 -9.63 1.85
CA ALA A 40 -16.92 -10.99 2.22
C ALA A 40 -18.39 -11.08 2.62
N ASP A 41 -19.02 -9.95 2.95
CA ASP A 41 -20.46 -9.89 3.24
C ASP A 41 -21.24 -10.09 1.93
N GLU A 42 -22.06 -11.12 1.87
CA GLU A 42 -22.80 -11.47 0.66
C GLU A 42 -23.78 -10.37 0.22
N GLU A 43 -24.39 -9.66 1.16
CA GLU A 43 -25.31 -8.58 0.84
C GLU A 43 -24.57 -7.41 0.19
N VAL A 44 -23.39 -7.08 0.70
CA VAL A 44 -22.54 -6.03 0.14
C VAL A 44 -22.06 -6.42 -1.25
N ALA A 45 -21.59 -7.66 -1.41
CA ALA A 45 -21.11 -8.16 -2.70
C ALA A 45 -22.22 -8.17 -3.73
N ALA A 46 -23.42 -8.57 -3.34
CA ALA A 46 -24.58 -8.63 -4.24
C ALA A 46 -25.03 -7.25 -4.71
N SER A 47 -24.86 -6.20 -3.88
CA SER A 47 -25.24 -4.83 -4.23
C SER A 47 -24.19 -4.12 -5.07
N ALA A 48 -22.99 -4.68 -5.17
CA ALA A 48 -21.87 -4.05 -5.88
C ALA A 48 -22.03 -4.26 -7.40
N THR A 49 -21.89 -3.16 -8.17
CA THR A 49 -22.03 -3.20 -9.62
C THR A 49 -20.71 -3.49 -10.34
N ALA A 50 -19.57 -3.12 -9.72
CA ALA A 50 -18.25 -3.34 -10.32
C ALA A 50 -17.61 -4.62 -9.79
N THR A 51 -16.90 -5.34 -10.66
CA THR A 51 -16.19 -6.56 -10.30
C THR A 51 -14.94 -6.29 -9.48
N THR A 52 -14.28 -5.16 -9.73
CA THR A 52 -13.04 -4.80 -9.04
C THR A 52 -13.17 -3.50 -8.27
N VAL A 53 -12.39 -3.40 -7.18
CA VAL A 53 -12.23 -2.18 -6.41
C VAL A 53 -10.76 -1.79 -6.48
N THR A 54 -10.48 -0.57 -6.89
CA THR A 54 -9.11 -0.06 -6.97
C THR A 54 -8.90 1.03 -5.93
N VAL A 55 -7.86 0.86 -5.11
CA VAL A 55 -7.45 1.87 -4.13
C VAL A 55 -6.03 2.30 -4.50
N THR A 56 -5.84 3.59 -4.70
CA THR A 56 -4.53 4.15 -5.03
C THR A 56 -4.01 4.95 -3.85
N LEU A 57 -2.91 4.49 -3.25
CA LEU A 57 -2.19 5.25 -2.24
C LEU A 57 -1.25 6.22 -2.92
N GLY A 58 -1.36 7.48 -2.57
CA GLY A 58 -0.47 8.53 -3.03
C GLY A 58 0.09 9.30 -1.86
N LYS A 59 0.69 10.44 -2.12
CA LYS A 59 1.23 11.31 -1.08
C LYS A 59 0.16 12.05 -0.30
N THR A 60 -1.07 12.06 -0.80
CA THR A 60 -2.22 12.69 -0.15
C THR A 60 -3.07 11.62 0.51
N GLU A 61 -3.63 11.92 1.68
CA GLU A 61 -4.55 11.03 2.37
C GLU A 61 -5.73 10.65 1.47
N LEU A 62 -6.23 9.42 1.62
CA LEU A 62 -7.37 8.92 0.84
C LEU A 62 -8.63 9.76 1.06
N GLY A 63 -8.88 10.15 2.31
CA GLY A 63 -9.96 11.06 2.65
C GLY A 63 -11.34 10.54 2.28
N THR A 64 -12.23 11.47 1.91
CA THR A 64 -13.63 11.15 1.63
C THR A 64 -13.84 10.43 0.31
N VAL A 65 -12.84 10.42 -0.58
CA VAL A 65 -12.92 9.69 -1.86
C VAL A 65 -12.56 8.22 -1.71
N ALA A 66 -12.16 7.80 -0.52
CA ALA A 66 -11.81 6.40 -0.26
C ALA A 66 -13.03 5.50 -0.44
N ASP A 67 -12.77 4.25 -0.84
CA ASP A 67 -13.81 3.23 -0.91
C ASP A 67 -14.46 3.04 0.46
N THR A 68 -15.74 2.63 0.47
CA THR A 68 -16.51 2.43 1.71
C THR A 68 -15.82 1.46 2.65
N ALA A 69 -15.22 0.38 2.11
CA ALA A 69 -14.49 -0.59 2.93
C ALA A 69 -13.33 0.06 3.68
N VAL A 70 -12.62 0.95 3.02
CA VAL A 70 -11.49 1.68 3.61
C VAL A 70 -11.98 2.66 4.67
N LYS A 71 -13.08 3.35 4.40
CA LYS A 71 -13.70 4.28 5.36
C LYS A 71 -14.16 3.54 6.62
N ASP A 72 -14.84 2.42 6.45
CA ASP A 72 -15.35 1.63 7.57
C ASP A 72 -14.22 1.07 8.44
N ALA A 73 -13.07 0.81 7.85
CA ALA A 73 -11.90 0.34 8.59
C ALA A 73 -11.10 1.47 9.26
N GLY A 74 -11.50 2.73 9.04
CA GLY A 74 -10.81 3.88 9.63
C GLY A 74 -9.50 4.22 8.97
N LEU A 75 -9.33 3.91 7.69
CA LEU A 75 -8.09 4.08 6.96
C LEU A 75 -8.09 5.30 6.02
N THR A 76 -8.96 6.27 6.26
CA THR A 76 -9.08 7.46 5.40
C THR A 76 -7.84 8.35 5.41
N LYS A 77 -6.99 8.23 6.42
CA LYS A 77 -5.75 9.00 6.52
C LYS A 77 -4.55 8.29 5.88
N ALA A 78 -4.77 7.13 5.27
CA ALA A 78 -3.70 6.38 4.65
C ALA A 78 -3.07 7.15 3.49
N LYS A 79 -1.75 7.15 3.44
CA LYS A 79 -0.96 7.75 2.37
C LYS A 79 0.41 7.12 2.38
N ILE A 80 1.16 7.26 1.28
CA ILE A 80 2.52 6.74 1.24
C ILE A 80 3.48 7.65 2.02
N LYS A 81 4.44 7.03 2.67
CA LYS A 81 5.49 7.73 3.43
C LYS A 81 6.84 7.63 2.74
N GLY A 82 7.06 6.58 1.95
CA GLY A 82 8.29 6.42 1.20
C GLY A 82 8.42 7.45 0.08
N THR A 83 9.66 7.80 -0.26
CA THR A 83 9.94 8.84 -1.25
C THR A 83 10.47 8.28 -2.57
N LYS A 84 10.68 6.96 -2.64
CA LYS A 84 11.29 6.31 -3.80
C LYS A 84 10.33 5.45 -4.61
N TRP A 85 9.06 5.43 -4.26
CA TRP A 85 8.06 4.69 -5.04
C TRP A 85 7.89 5.32 -6.41
N THR A 86 7.91 4.50 -7.45
CA THR A 86 7.71 4.96 -8.84
C THR A 86 6.36 5.67 -8.95
N SER A 87 6.35 6.86 -9.53
CA SER A 87 5.15 7.72 -9.68
C SER A 87 4.51 8.11 -8.35
N ASP A 88 5.21 7.94 -7.24
CA ASP A 88 4.74 8.29 -5.89
C ASP A 88 3.39 7.65 -5.55
N LYS A 89 3.20 6.39 -5.95
CA LYS A 89 1.94 5.71 -5.68
C LYS A 89 2.11 4.19 -5.59
N ILE A 90 1.16 3.57 -4.89
CA ILE A 90 0.96 2.12 -4.87
C ILE A 90 -0.52 1.87 -5.14
N THR A 91 -0.83 0.97 -6.06
CA THR A 91 -2.20 0.64 -6.42
C THR A 91 -2.56 -0.72 -5.86
N ILE A 92 -3.73 -0.82 -5.26
CA ILE A 92 -4.29 -2.06 -4.70
C ILE A 92 -5.58 -2.35 -5.46
N VAL A 93 -5.67 -3.54 -6.06
CA VAL A 93 -6.86 -3.97 -6.78
C VAL A 93 -7.42 -5.22 -6.11
N TYR A 94 -8.70 -5.14 -5.71
CA TYR A 94 -9.43 -6.28 -5.16
C TYR A 94 -10.44 -6.77 -6.18
N ASN A 95 -10.38 -8.06 -6.51
CA ASN A 95 -11.33 -8.68 -7.42
C ASN A 95 -12.42 -9.37 -6.59
N LYS A 96 -13.65 -8.88 -6.68
CA LYS A 96 -14.76 -9.41 -5.90
C LYS A 96 -15.20 -10.80 -6.36
N ALA A 97 -14.95 -11.13 -7.62
CA ALA A 97 -15.37 -12.41 -8.19
C ALA A 97 -14.62 -13.59 -7.58
N ASP A 98 -13.32 -13.43 -7.33
CA ASP A 98 -12.48 -14.52 -6.81
C ASP A 98 -11.78 -14.18 -5.48
N GLY A 99 -11.96 -12.94 -4.98
CA GLY A 99 -11.36 -12.52 -3.71
C GLY A 99 -9.87 -12.24 -3.77
N THR A 100 -9.30 -12.09 -4.96
CA THR A 100 -7.85 -11.86 -5.10
C THR A 100 -7.48 -10.41 -4.91
N ILE A 101 -6.26 -10.19 -4.39
CA ILE A 101 -5.65 -8.87 -4.24
C ILE A 101 -4.43 -8.82 -5.17
N THR A 102 -4.26 -7.69 -5.85
CA THR A 102 -3.08 -7.43 -6.66
C THR A 102 -2.53 -6.06 -6.29
N TYR A 103 -1.23 -6.02 -6.02
CA TYR A 103 -0.52 -4.78 -5.74
C TYR A 103 0.29 -4.35 -6.96
N THR A 104 0.39 -3.04 -7.18
CA THR A 104 1.29 -2.47 -8.19
C THR A 104 2.07 -1.34 -7.52
N GLY A 105 3.36 -1.54 -7.36
CA GLY A 105 4.26 -0.55 -6.77
C GLY A 105 5.70 -1.02 -6.92
N ASP A 106 6.62 -0.07 -7.09
CA ASP A 106 8.00 -0.37 -7.36
C ASP A 106 8.91 0.72 -6.79
N SER A 107 9.99 0.32 -6.16
CA SER A 107 11.03 1.20 -5.65
C SER A 107 12.37 0.49 -5.73
N PRO A 108 13.50 1.18 -5.48
CA PRO A 108 14.80 0.50 -5.42
C PRO A 108 14.90 -0.57 -4.34
N TYR A 109 14.03 -0.56 -3.33
CA TYR A 109 14.12 -1.46 -2.17
C TYR A 109 13.05 -2.54 -2.14
N TYR A 110 11.92 -2.33 -2.80
CA TYR A 110 10.79 -3.27 -2.83
C TYR A 110 10.08 -3.19 -4.17
N HIS A 111 9.47 -4.31 -4.54
CA HIS A 111 8.61 -4.34 -5.72
C HIS A 111 7.42 -5.26 -5.47
N SER A 112 6.31 -4.95 -6.11
CA SER A 112 5.11 -5.77 -6.01
C SER A 112 5.23 -7.04 -6.86
N ASP A 113 4.65 -8.13 -6.34
CA ASP A 113 4.52 -9.39 -7.06
C ASP A 113 3.18 -10.00 -6.66
N LYS A 114 2.16 -9.82 -7.50
CA LYS A 114 0.78 -10.27 -7.24
C LYS A 114 0.25 -9.66 -5.93
N ASP A 115 0.01 -10.48 -4.92
CA ASP A 115 -0.58 -10.07 -3.65
C ASP A 115 0.46 -9.80 -2.56
N GLN A 116 1.71 -9.60 -2.93
CA GLN A 116 2.79 -9.38 -1.96
C GLN A 116 3.83 -8.42 -2.51
N PHE A 117 4.71 -7.97 -1.63
CA PHE A 117 5.90 -7.21 -1.98
C PHE A 117 7.14 -8.02 -1.67
N LYS A 118 8.13 -7.94 -2.55
CA LYS A 118 9.42 -8.60 -2.39
C LYS A 118 10.52 -7.55 -2.23
N LYS A 119 11.60 -7.93 -1.56
CA LYS A 119 12.75 -7.07 -1.37
C LYS A 119 13.52 -6.91 -2.67
N GLY A 120 14.10 -5.74 -2.85
CA GLY A 120 14.94 -5.41 -4.00
C GLY A 120 14.16 -4.80 -5.15
N PRO A 121 14.89 -4.37 -6.19
CA PRO A 121 14.24 -3.77 -7.35
C PRO A 121 13.58 -4.83 -8.21
N LYS A 122 12.60 -4.41 -8.98
CA LYS A 122 11.95 -5.27 -9.97
C LYS A 122 12.97 -5.64 -11.06
N SER A 123 13.09 -6.91 -11.32
CA SER A 123 14.01 -7.43 -12.34
C SER A 123 13.41 -7.37 -13.74
#